data_52b071585cceead08973fac2673fffb3
#
_entry.id   52b071585cceead08973fac2673fffb3
#
_cell.length_a   1.000
_cell.length_b   1.000
_cell.length_c   1.000
_cell.angle_alpha   90.00
_cell.angle_beta   90.00
_cell.angle_gamma   90.00
#
_symmetry.space_group_name_H-M   'P 1'
#
loop_
_entity.id
_entity.type
_entity.pdbx_description
1 polymer ?
#
loop_
_entity_poly.entity_id
_entity_poly.type
_entity_poly.pdbx_seq_one_letter_code
_entity_poly.pdbx_strand_id
1 'polypeptide(L)'
;MPKKYYVVKRGHHAGVYYSWSDCQKEVTGFPGAIYKGFATQAEAEAWYGKPIAPPPKAAVHAAIPRKPALTIETLEKKYPAYAEPMDISCISYDGKTERIILPKTLIIYTDGSCLVNPNGPGGFAAVFLTAEGSELLTLSGGEPASTNNRMELRAAYEALKLLDDGIRRTITFHTDSKYLQKAITNRWLYNWKRNGWLTAAKTPVSNQDLWKALDRVMTPHRLTFEWVKGHVGTKYNEMCDTLAKGEAMKFKK
;
A
#
# COMPACT_ATOMS: atom_id res chain seq x y z
N MET A 1 -27.93 13.95 7.54
CA MET A 1 -27.01 14.40 6.48
C MET A 1 -25.57 14.32 6.99
N PRO A 2 -24.58 13.94 6.19
CA PRO A 2 -23.20 13.93 6.61
C PRO A 2 -22.73 15.37 6.94
N LYS A 3 -21.98 15.50 8.04
CA LYS A 3 -21.41 16.78 8.45
C LYS A 3 -20.27 17.15 7.52
N LYS A 4 -20.23 18.40 7.02
CA LYS A 4 -19.22 18.90 6.09
C LYS A 4 -18.31 19.97 6.67
N TYR A 5 -18.69 20.56 7.82
CA TYR A 5 -17.95 21.60 8.50
C TYR A 5 -17.75 21.22 9.95
N TYR A 6 -16.52 21.31 10.42
CA TYR A 6 -16.17 21.07 11.81
C TYR A 6 -15.49 22.32 12.35
N VAL A 7 -16.07 22.92 13.37
CA VAL A 7 -15.55 24.15 13.97
C VAL A 7 -14.94 23.82 15.33
N VAL A 8 -13.70 24.23 15.54
CA VAL A 8 -12.99 24.13 16.81
C VAL A 8 -12.86 25.54 17.38
N LYS A 9 -13.57 25.83 18.48
CA LYS A 9 -13.43 27.07 19.23
C LYS A 9 -12.28 27.01 20.23
N ARG A 10 -11.99 25.81 20.75
CA ARG A 10 -10.92 25.55 21.70
C ARG A 10 -10.32 24.18 21.42
N GLY A 11 -9.03 24.12 21.15
CA GLY A 11 -8.25 22.95 20.79
C GLY A 11 -6.79 23.35 20.58
N HIS A 12 -5.96 22.47 20.04
CA HIS A 12 -4.58 22.80 19.68
C HIS A 12 -4.52 23.99 18.73
N HIS A 13 -5.37 23.98 17.69
CA HIS A 13 -5.60 25.15 16.81
C HIS A 13 -7.10 25.37 16.64
N ALA A 14 -7.58 26.56 17.03
CA ALA A 14 -8.96 26.98 16.80
C ALA A 14 -9.14 27.32 15.32
N GLY A 15 -10.21 26.82 14.69
CA GLY A 15 -10.43 27.02 13.25
C GLY A 15 -11.59 26.23 12.71
N VAL A 16 -11.73 26.25 11.38
CA VAL A 16 -12.74 25.49 10.65
C VAL A 16 -12.05 24.42 9.80
N TYR A 17 -12.52 23.20 9.96
CA TYR A 17 -12.00 22.00 9.30
C TYR A 17 -13.08 21.38 8.43
N TYR A 18 -12.72 20.87 7.30
CA TYR A 18 -13.66 20.30 6.32
C TYR A 18 -13.66 18.76 6.32
N SER A 19 -12.80 18.16 7.14
CA SER A 19 -12.80 16.73 7.45
C SER A 19 -12.83 16.49 8.96
N TRP A 20 -13.45 15.36 9.35
CA TRP A 20 -13.41 14.94 10.75
C TRP A 20 -12.00 14.58 11.19
N SER A 21 -11.22 13.93 10.30
CA SER A 21 -9.84 13.55 10.59
C SER A 21 -8.95 14.73 10.99
N ASP A 22 -9.10 15.87 10.32
CA ASP A 22 -8.32 17.06 10.63
C ASP A 22 -8.82 17.75 11.92
N CYS A 23 -10.13 17.83 12.09
CA CYS A 23 -10.71 18.33 13.33
C CYS A 23 -10.27 17.47 14.55
N GLN A 24 -10.24 16.16 14.38
CA GLN A 24 -9.88 15.24 15.46
C GLN A 24 -8.45 15.45 15.96
N LYS A 25 -7.51 15.75 15.09
CA LYS A 25 -6.11 16.07 15.47
C LYS A 25 -6.05 17.27 16.41
N GLU A 26 -6.95 18.23 16.23
CA GLU A 26 -6.96 19.48 16.98
C GLU A 26 -7.65 19.39 18.35
N VAL A 27 -8.43 18.35 18.56
CA VAL A 27 -9.22 18.21 19.80
C VAL A 27 -8.81 17.02 20.65
N THR A 28 -8.15 16.02 20.04
CA THR A 28 -7.70 14.84 20.79
C THR A 28 -6.57 15.20 21.76
N GLY A 29 -6.74 14.83 23.02
CA GLY A 29 -5.76 15.11 24.08
C GLY A 29 -5.73 16.55 24.57
N PHE A 30 -6.59 17.43 24.05
CA PHE A 30 -6.66 18.83 24.53
C PHE A 30 -7.70 18.98 25.67
N PRO A 31 -7.31 19.31 26.90
CA PRO A 31 -8.24 19.43 28.01
C PRO A 31 -9.25 20.57 27.79
N GLY A 32 -10.54 20.24 27.82
CA GLY A 32 -11.61 21.24 27.66
C GLY A 32 -11.78 21.70 26.20
N ALA A 33 -11.50 20.84 25.21
CA ALA A 33 -11.74 21.12 23.79
C ALA A 33 -13.23 21.46 23.55
N ILE A 34 -13.50 22.50 22.75
CA ILE A 34 -14.84 22.94 22.35
C ILE A 34 -14.92 22.90 20.83
N TYR A 35 -15.69 21.97 20.31
CA TYR A 35 -15.87 21.77 18.86
C TYR A 35 -17.26 21.25 18.53
N LYS A 36 -17.69 21.46 17.28
CA LYS A 36 -18.97 20.95 16.78
C LYS A 36 -18.95 20.79 15.27
N GLY A 37 -19.66 19.76 14.76
CA GLY A 37 -19.82 19.50 13.34
C GLY A 37 -21.18 19.94 12.81
N PHE A 38 -21.21 20.51 11.61
CA PHE A 38 -22.40 21.10 10.97
C PHE A 38 -22.57 20.54 9.54
N ALA A 39 -23.82 20.52 9.07
CA ALA A 39 -24.14 20.09 7.71
C ALA A 39 -23.96 21.23 6.68
N THR A 40 -24.19 22.46 7.11
CA THR A 40 -24.15 23.67 6.25
C THR A 40 -23.16 24.70 6.76
N GLN A 41 -22.70 25.57 5.85
CA GLN A 41 -21.81 26.69 6.17
C GLN A 41 -22.50 27.69 7.09
N ALA A 42 -23.77 28.03 6.81
CA ALA A 42 -24.54 29.00 7.59
C ALA A 42 -24.68 28.59 9.07
N GLU A 43 -24.93 27.30 9.34
CA GLU A 43 -24.98 26.78 10.71
C GLU A 43 -23.61 26.86 11.42
N ALA A 44 -22.54 26.59 10.67
CA ALA A 44 -21.19 26.66 11.20
C ALA A 44 -20.79 28.11 11.52
N GLU A 45 -21.09 29.06 10.64
CA GLU A 45 -20.86 30.51 10.83
C GLU A 45 -21.65 31.06 12.02
N ALA A 46 -22.93 30.70 12.11
CA ALA A 46 -23.79 31.13 13.24
C ALA A 46 -23.21 30.64 14.57
N TRP A 47 -22.69 29.44 14.63
CA TRP A 47 -22.09 28.91 15.86
C TRP A 47 -20.68 29.45 16.12
N TYR A 48 -19.87 29.64 15.04
CA TYR A 48 -18.50 30.15 15.17
C TYR A 48 -18.45 31.64 15.52
N GLY A 49 -19.44 32.39 15.07
CA GLY A 49 -19.54 33.83 15.27
C GLY A 49 -18.65 34.63 14.30
N LYS A 50 -18.16 34.01 13.25
CA LYS A 50 -17.32 34.63 12.20
C LYS A 50 -17.67 34.04 10.84
N PRO A 51 -17.51 34.82 9.74
CA PRO A 51 -17.61 34.30 8.39
C PRO A 51 -16.61 33.15 8.19
N ILE A 52 -17.04 32.10 7.52
CA ILE A 52 -16.23 30.94 7.18
C ILE A 52 -16.01 30.99 5.66
N ALA A 53 -14.76 30.88 5.21
CA ALA A 53 -14.49 30.68 3.80
C ALA A 53 -15.28 29.44 3.30
N PRO A 54 -15.85 29.46 2.10
CA PRO A 54 -16.40 28.23 1.52
C PRO A 54 -15.30 27.15 1.57
N PRO A 55 -15.69 25.86 1.75
CA PRO A 55 -14.69 24.80 1.66
C PRO A 55 -13.87 25.06 0.41
N PRO A 56 -12.55 24.96 0.46
CA PRO A 56 -11.76 25.03 -0.75
C PRO A 56 -12.50 24.10 -1.69
N LYS A 57 -13.06 24.66 -2.80
CA LYS A 57 -13.78 23.85 -3.83
C LYS A 57 -12.91 22.65 -3.94
N ALA A 58 -13.44 21.48 -3.47
CA ALA A 58 -12.66 20.28 -3.41
C ALA A 58 -11.85 20.40 -4.66
N ALA A 59 -10.56 20.71 -4.49
CA ALA A 59 -9.72 20.73 -5.65
C ALA A 59 -10.15 19.38 -6.17
N VAL A 60 -11.01 19.41 -7.18
CA VAL A 60 -11.25 18.26 -8.02
C VAL A 60 -9.83 17.90 -8.16
N HIS A 61 -9.38 16.88 -7.36
CA HIS A 61 -8.02 16.46 -7.49
C HIS A 61 -7.97 16.28 -8.96
N ALA A 62 -7.53 17.37 -9.60
CA ALA A 62 -7.25 17.37 -11.01
C ALA A 62 -6.35 16.20 -11.04
N ALA A 63 -6.96 15.06 -11.45
CA ALA A 63 -6.49 13.74 -11.12
C ALA A 63 -5.03 13.89 -11.38
N ILE A 64 -4.23 13.96 -10.30
CA ILE A 64 -2.77 14.06 -10.44
C ILE A 64 -2.56 12.94 -11.39
N PRO A 65 -2.18 13.17 -12.67
CA PRO A 65 -2.25 12.16 -13.72
C PRO A 65 -1.60 10.96 -13.09
N ARG A 66 -2.46 9.96 -12.73
CA ARG A 66 -2.04 8.84 -11.88
C ARG A 66 -0.89 8.27 -12.65
N LYS A 67 0.31 8.37 -12.09
CA LYS A 67 1.47 7.76 -12.72
C LYS A 67 1.00 6.37 -13.09
N PRO A 68 1.07 5.94 -14.36
CA PRO A 68 0.49 4.68 -14.76
C PRO A 68 1.07 3.58 -13.88
N ALA A 69 0.22 2.67 -13.41
CA ALA A 69 0.68 1.54 -12.63
C ALA A 69 1.78 0.82 -13.42
N LEU A 70 2.93 0.62 -12.79
CA LEU A 70 4.02 -0.08 -13.42
C LEU A 70 3.68 -1.57 -13.35
N THR A 71 3.22 -2.16 -14.45
CA THR A 71 2.98 -3.60 -14.52
C THR A 71 4.29 -4.34 -14.78
N ILE A 72 4.37 -5.60 -14.33
CA ILE A 72 5.51 -6.48 -14.64
C ILE A 72 5.72 -6.56 -16.15
N GLU A 73 4.65 -6.74 -16.92
CA GLU A 73 4.71 -6.76 -18.39
C GLU A 73 5.29 -5.46 -18.96
N THR A 74 4.93 -4.31 -18.38
CA THR A 74 5.49 -3.01 -18.80
C THR A 74 6.97 -2.91 -18.44
N LEU A 75 7.38 -3.42 -17.28
CA LEU A 75 8.78 -3.48 -16.86
C LEU A 75 9.60 -4.40 -17.77
N GLU A 76 9.14 -5.61 -18.01
CA GLU A 76 9.81 -6.59 -18.88
C GLU A 76 9.95 -6.09 -20.32
N LYS A 77 8.91 -5.44 -20.87
CA LYS A 77 8.93 -4.87 -22.21
C LYS A 77 9.85 -3.68 -22.33
N LYS A 78 9.91 -2.83 -21.29
CA LYS A 78 10.71 -1.61 -21.28
C LYS A 78 12.16 -1.87 -20.86
N TYR A 79 12.38 -2.93 -20.08
CA TYR A 79 13.67 -3.35 -19.54
C TYR A 79 13.86 -4.86 -19.75
N PRO A 80 14.28 -5.30 -20.95
CA PRO A 80 14.41 -6.72 -21.25
C PRO A 80 15.43 -7.47 -20.39
N ALA A 81 16.30 -6.76 -19.67
CA ALA A 81 17.21 -7.30 -18.67
C ALA A 81 16.62 -7.37 -17.25
N TYR A 82 15.28 -7.41 -17.10
CA TYR A 82 14.62 -7.50 -15.80
C TYR A 82 15.01 -8.76 -14.97
N ALA A 83 15.60 -9.75 -15.60
CA ALA A 83 16.20 -10.92 -14.95
C ALA A 83 17.55 -10.64 -14.27
N GLU A 84 18.20 -9.54 -14.62
CA GLU A 84 19.46 -9.08 -14.02
C GLU A 84 19.20 -8.04 -12.93
N PRO A 85 20.10 -7.86 -11.94
CA PRO A 85 19.99 -6.80 -10.95
C PRO A 85 19.85 -5.44 -11.64
N MET A 86 18.70 -4.79 -11.47
CA MET A 86 18.43 -3.51 -12.11
C MET A 86 18.83 -2.37 -11.18
N ASP A 87 19.61 -1.41 -11.68
CA ASP A 87 19.76 -0.12 -11.00
C ASP A 87 18.43 0.65 -11.10
N ILE A 88 17.60 0.49 -10.06
CA ILE A 88 16.24 1.05 -9.99
C ILE A 88 16.25 2.58 -9.93
N SER A 89 17.40 3.19 -9.70
CA SER A 89 17.57 4.64 -9.81
C SER A 89 17.27 5.18 -11.22
N CYS A 90 17.04 4.27 -12.20
CA CYS A 90 16.88 4.58 -13.60
C CYS A 90 15.50 4.26 -14.20
N ILE A 91 14.45 3.97 -13.41
CA ILE A 91 13.11 3.75 -13.95
C ILE A 91 12.56 5.08 -14.50
N SER A 92 12.40 5.15 -15.81
CA SER A 92 11.77 6.27 -16.51
C SER A 92 10.25 6.08 -16.51
N TYR A 93 9.49 7.10 -16.07
CA TYR A 93 8.07 6.97 -15.77
C TYR A 93 7.13 7.40 -16.93
N ASP A 94 7.57 8.22 -17.87
CA ASP A 94 6.72 8.85 -18.92
C ASP A 94 7.44 9.04 -20.26
N GLY A 95 8.49 8.27 -20.51
CA GLY A 95 9.35 8.49 -21.67
C GLY A 95 10.35 9.65 -21.48
N LYS A 96 10.21 10.42 -20.41
CA LYS A 96 11.21 11.37 -19.93
C LYS A 96 12.04 10.67 -18.86
N THR A 97 13.34 10.84 -18.93
CA THR A 97 14.31 10.22 -18.02
C THR A 97 14.26 10.88 -16.63
N GLU A 98 13.14 10.74 -15.92
CA GLU A 98 13.09 11.06 -14.50
C GLU A 98 13.54 9.82 -13.72
N ARG A 99 14.73 9.90 -13.14
CA ARG A 99 15.23 8.90 -12.22
C ARG A 99 14.40 8.91 -10.96
N ILE A 100 13.66 7.85 -10.69
CA ILE A 100 13.03 7.65 -9.39
C ILE A 100 14.10 7.08 -8.47
N ILE A 101 14.67 7.93 -7.62
CA ILE A 101 15.55 7.47 -6.56
C ILE A 101 14.67 6.95 -5.43
N LEU A 102 14.67 5.63 -5.23
CA LEU A 102 13.96 5.03 -4.11
C LEU A 102 14.78 5.25 -2.82
N PRO A 103 14.17 5.89 -1.79
CA PRO A 103 14.89 6.21 -0.57
C PRO A 103 15.28 4.96 0.23
N LYS A 104 16.24 5.12 1.17
CA LYS A 104 16.68 4.04 2.06
C LYS A 104 15.62 3.61 3.08
N THR A 105 14.63 4.46 3.34
CA THR A 105 13.49 4.14 4.21
C THR A 105 12.21 4.22 3.40
N LEU A 106 11.45 3.14 3.38
CA LEU A 106 10.23 2.99 2.58
C LEU A 106 9.09 2.44 3.43
N ILE A 107 7.88 2.83 3.05
CA ILE A 107 6.64 2.16 3.45
C ILE A 107 6.07 1.51 2.19
N ILE A 108 5.71 0.22 2.26
CA ILE A 108 5.15 -0.53 1.14
C ILE A 108 3.85 -1.17 1.58
N TYR A 109 2.77 -0.89 0.86
CA TYR A 109 1.51 -1.60 0.97
C TYR A 109 1.45 -2.67 -0.09
N THR A 110 0.98 -3.87 0.26
CA THR A 110 0.85 -4.99 -0.68
C THR A 110 -0.49 -5.70 -0.51
N ASP A 111 -1.05 -6.14 -1.63
CA ASP A 111 -2.25 -6.97 -1.65
C ASP A 111 -2.23 -7.94 -2.82
N GLY A 112 -2.94 -9.06 -2.67
CA GLY A 112 -3.13 -10.08 -3.68
C GLY A 112 -4.58 -10.55 -3.74
N SER A 113 -5.10 -10.73 -4.95
CA SER A 113 -6.48 -11.13 -5.19
C SER A 113 -6.55 -12.30 -6.16
N CYS A 114 -7.50 -13.20 -5.94
CA CYS A 114 -7.84 -14.26 -6.88
C CYS A 114 -9.35 -14.25 -7.09
N LEU A 115 -9.81 -14.09 -8.34
CA LEU A 115 -11.23 -13.95 -8.65
C LEU A 115 -12.06 -15.19 -8.30
N VAL A 116 -11.45 -16.36 -8.47
CA VAL A 116 -12.00 -17.66 -8.08
C VAL A 116 -10.90 -18.42 -7.34
N ASN A 117 -11.02 -18.55 -6.04
CA ASN A 117 -10.01 -19.18 -5.20
C ASN A 117 -10.43 -20.62 -4.83
N PRO A 118 -9.66 -21.67 -5.20
CA PRO A 118 -8.41 -21.65 -5.94
C PRO A 118 -8.60 -21.69 -7.47
N ASN A 119 -7.48 -21.51 -8.20
CA ASN A 119 -7.31 -21.76 -9.62
C ASN A 119 -7.97 -20.76 -10.59
N GLY A 120 -8.54 -19.66 -10.09
CA GLY A 120 -8.97 -18.55 -10.95
C GLY A 120 -7.87 -17.56 -11.26
N PRO A 121 -8.15 -16.59 -12.14
CA PRO A 121 -7.25 -15.49 -12.41
C PRO A 121 -6.86 -14.76 -11.12
N GLY A 122 -5.56 -14.52 -10.97
CA GLY A 122 -4.98 -13.83 -9.84
C GLY A 122 -4.30 -12.54 -10.25
N GLY A 123 -4.27 -11.57 -9.33
CA GLY A 123 -3.54 -10.33 -9.49
C GLY A 123 -2.91 -9.91 -8.18
N PHE A 124 -1.87 -9.12 -8.27
CA PHE A 124 -1.14 -8.58 -7.12
C PHE A 124 -0.81 -7.11 -7.34
N ALA A 125 -0.60 -6.38 -6.27
CA ALA A 125 -0.17 -5.00 -6.33
C ALA A 125 0.69 -4.60 -5.13
N ALA A 126 1.53 -3.60 -5.34
CA ALA A 126 2.28 -2.91 -4.31
C ALA A 126 2.26 -1.39 -4.53
N VAL A 127 2.16 -0.62 -3.46
CA VAL A 127 2.26 0.84 -3.44
C VAL A 127 3.44 1.23 -2.57
N PHE A 128 4.36 2.00 -3.13
CA PHE A 128 5.59 2.44 -2.46
C PHE A 128 5.44 3.89 -2.01
N LEU A 129 5.77 4.15 -0.77
CA LEU A 129 5.73 5.48 -0.18
C LEU A 129 7.09 5.83 0.43
N THR A 130 7.37 7.14 0.54
CA THR A 130 8.43 7.63 1.42
C THR A 130 8.09 7.37 2.89
N ALA A 131 9.05 7.57 3.79
CA ALA A 131 8.81 7.49 5.23
C ALA A 131 7.74 8.49 5.71
N GLU A 132 7.58 9.62 5.02
CA GLU A 132 6.59 10.67 5.28
C GLU A 132 5.22 10.39 4.68
N GLY A 133 5.07 9.24 3.97
CA GLY A 133 3.82 8.81 3.37
C GLY A 133 3.51 9.39 1.99
N SER A 134 4.48 10.01 1.32
CA SER A 134 4.33 10.47 -0.06
C SER A 134 4.44 9.31 -1.03
N GLU A 135 3.52 9.22 -1.99
CA GLU A 135 3.47 8.16 -2.99
C GLU A 135 4.61 8.29 -4.00
N LEU A 136 5.38 7.22 -4.17
CA LEU A 136 6.51 7.14 -5.09
C LEU A 136 6.13 6.43 -6.39
N LEU A 137 5.66 5.19 -6.27
CA LEU A 137 5.25 4.36 -7.41
C LEU A 137 4.25 3.29 -7.00
N THR A 138 3.60 2.71 -8.00
CA THR A 138 2.78 1.50 -7.87
C THR A 138 3.29 0.42 -8.79
N LEU A 139 3.23 -0.82 -8.32
CA LEU A 139 3.58 -2.02 -9.07
C LEU A 139 2.37 -2.95 -9.07
N SER A 140 2.01 -3.52 -10.21
CA SER A 140 0.94 -4.52 -10.29
C SER A 140 1.19 -5.52 -11.40
N GLY A 141 0.56 -6.69 -11.27
CA GLY A 141 0.62 -7.73 -12.28
C GLY A 141 -0.36 -8.86 -11.96
N GLY A 142 -0.46 -9.85 -12.86
CA GLY A 142 -1.39 -10.95 -12.67
C GLY A 142 -0.97 -12.23 -13.39
N GLU A 143 -1.69 -13.30 -13.11
CA GLU A 143 -1.53 -14.60 -13.75
C GLU A 143 -2.89 -15.31 -13.97
N PRO A 144 -3.02 -16.17 -14.99
CA PRO A 144 -4.33 -16.72 -15.39
C PRO A 144 -4.93 -17.71 -14.40
N ALA A 145 -4.11 -18.32 -13.52
CA ALA A 145 -4.56 -19.29 -12.52
C ALA A 145 -3.70 -19.22 -11.27
N SER A 146 -4.34 -18.96 -10.12
CA SER A 146 -3.64 -18.74 -8.86
C SER A 146 -4.48 -19.03 -7.62
N THR A 147 -3.99 -18.55 -6.47
CA THR A 147 -4.70 -18.50 -5.19
C THR A 147 -4.45 -17.14 -4.52
N ASN A 148 -5.34 -16.71 -3.63
CA ASN A 148 -5.13 -15.49 -2.85
C ASN A 148 -3.76 -15.48 -2.17
N ASN A 149 -3.45 -16.50 -1.38
CA ASN A 149 -2.18 -16.59 -0.67
C ASN A 149 -0.95 -16.50 -1.61
N ARG A 150 -1.05 -17.05 -2.82
CA ARG A 150 0.01 -16.97 -3.81
C ARG A 150 0.18 -15.54 -4.31
N MET A 151 -0.92 -14.83 -4.57
CA MET A 151 -0.89 -13.44 -5.04
C MET A 151 -0.38 -12.48 -3.96
N GLU A 152 -0.75 -12.68 -2.71
CA GLU A 152 -0.21 -11.92 -1.58
C GLU A 152 1.30 -12.08 -1.43
N LEU A 153 1.81 -13.33 -1.55
CA LEU A 153 3.25 -13.60 -1.59
C LEU A 153 3.92 -12.95 -2.80
N ARG A 154 3.26 -13.04 -3.97
CA ARG A 154 3.76 -12.46 -5.21
C ARG A 154 3.90 -10.95 -5.09
N ALA A 155 2.93 -10.25 -4.48
CA ALA A 155 2.99 -8.83 -4.24
C ALA A 155 4.24 -8.42 -3.44
N ALA A 156 4.51 -9.13 -2.33
CA ALA A 156 5.69 -8.86 -1.50
C ALA A 156 7.01 -9.22 -2.23
N TYR A 157 7.02 -10.33 -2.96
CA TYR A 157 8.20 -10.75 -3.72
C TYR A 157 8.56 -9.75 -4.83
N GLU A 158 7.59 -9.36 -5.66
CA GLU A 158 7.85 -8.44 -6.77
C GLU A 158 8.22 -7.04 -6.27
N ALA A 159 7.62 -6.60 -5.15
CA ALA A 159 7.99 -5.35 -4.51
C ALA A 159 9.46 -5.36 -4.04
N LEU A 160 9.92 -6.44 -3.41
CA LEU A 160 11.30 -6.55 -2.94
C LEU A 160 12.29 -6.86 -4.05
N LYS A 161 11.88 -7.63 -5.06
CA LYS A 161 12.69 -7.87 -6.27
C LYS A 161 13.01 -6.54 -6.98
N LEU A 162 12.05 -5.61 -7.00
CA LEU A 162 12.28 -4.26 -7.52
C LEU A 162 13.35 -3.48 -6.73
N LEU A 163 13.62 -3.85 -5.50
CA LEU A 163 14.61 -3.23 -4.61
C LEU A 163 15.92 -4.00 -4.51
N ASP A 164 16.12 -5.02 -5.36
CA ASP A 164 17.34 -5.85 -5.39
C ASP A 164 18.46 -5.16 -6.21
N ASP A 165 18.83 -3.96 -5.76
CA ASP A 165 19.83 -3.07 -6.36
C ASP A 165 21.12 -2.98 -5.55
N GLY A 166 21.31 -3.88 -4.58
CA GLY A 166 22.44 -3.88 -3.66
C GLY A 166 22.36 -2.85 -2.53
N ILE A 167 21.33 -2.01 -2.50
CA ILE A 167 21.16 -1.00 -1.45
C ILE A 167 20.35 -1.58 -0.29
N ARG A 168 20.95 -1.64 0.90
CA ARG A 168 20.24 -2.02 2.11
C ARG A 168 19.23 -0.96 2.53
N ARG A 169 17.97 -1.36 2.68
CA ARG A 169 16.87 -0.47 3.07
C ARG A 169 16.20 -0.89 4.38
N THR A 170 15.57 0.08 5.04
CA THR A 170 14.61 -0.15 6.13
C THR A 170 13.22 0.00 5.55
N ILE A 171 12.40 -1.07 5.62
CA ILE A 171 11.11 -1.11 4.94
C ILE A 171 10.04 -1.58 5.92
N THR A 172 8.95 -0.81 6.01
CA THR A 172 7.74 -1.21 6.71
C THR A 172 6.73 -1.70 5.68
N PHE A 173 6.41 -2.98 5.74
CA PHE A 173 5.36 -3.60 4.93
C PHE A 173 4.03 -3.55 5.66
N HIS A 174 3.02 -3.01 4.98
CA HIS A 174 1.62 -3.10 5.39
C HIS A 174 0.89 -4.11 4.49
N THR A 175 0.25 -5.09 5.10
CA THR A 175 -0.50 -6.13 4.39
C THR A 175 -1.67 -6.61 5.25
N ASP A 176 -2.78 -6.96 4.63
CA ASP A 176 -3.90 -7.65 5.29
C ASP A 176 -3.77 -9.18 5.23
N SER A 177 -2.72 -9.68 4.57
CA SER A 177 -2.38 -11.09 4.54
C SER A 177 -1.90 -11.62 5.89
N LYS A 178 -2.78 -12.28 6.61
CA LYS A 178 -2.38 -13.02 7.81
C LYS A 178 -1.42 -14.17 7.50
N TYR A 179 -1.49 -14.72 6.29
CA TYR A 179 -0.60 -15.78 5.86
C TYR A 179 0.85 -15.28 5.76
N LEU A 180 1.07 -14.18 5.05
CA LEU A 180 2.38 -13.56 4.89
C LEU A 180 2.92 -13.07 6.25
N GLN A 181 2.15 -12.28 6.97
CA GLN A 181 2.55 -11.69 8.24
C GLN A 181 2.91 -12.75 9.28
N LYS A 182 2.04 -13.76 9.50
CA LYS A 182 2.29 -14.83 10.47
C LYS A 182 3.48 -15.70 10.11
N ALA A 183 3.71 -16.00 8.83
CA ALA A 183 4.85 -16.81 8.43
C ALA A 183 6.18 -16.17 8.83
N ILE A 184 6.24 -14.85 8.85
CA ILE A 184 7.43 -14.10 9.25
C ILE A 184 7.48 -13.91 10.77
N THR A 185 6.40 -13.34 11.37
CA THR A 185 6.37 -12.97 12.80
C THR A 185 6.38 -14.19 13.71
N ASN A 186 5.73 -15.29 13.34
CA ASN A 186 5.69 -16.54 14.10
C ASN A 186 6.85 -17.49 13.75
N ARG A 187 7.85 -17.01 13.03
CA ARG A 187 9.05 -17.75 12.64
C ARG A 187 8.77 -19.01 11.80
N TRP A 188 7.64 -19.10 11.09
CA TRP A 188 7.36 -20.25 10.23
C TRP A 188 8.40 -20.36 9.11
N LEU A 189 8.72 -19.27 8.44
CA LEU A 189 9.75 -19.21 7.42
C LEU A 189 11.10 -19.71 7.95
N TYR A 190 11.51 -19.27 9.14
CA TYR A 190 12.74 -19.74 9.79
C TYR A 190 12.74 -21.27 10.03
N ASN A 191 11.61 -21.80 10.52
CA ASN A 191 11.47 -23.23 10.78
C ASN A 191 11.46 -24.05 9.48
N TRP A 192 10.76 -23.58 8.45
CA TRP A 192 10.74 -24.25 7.14
C TRP A 192 12.13 -24.35 6.52
N LYS A 193 12.93 -23.30 6.61
CA LYS A 193 14.33 -23.33 6.13
C LYS A 193 15.17 -24.39 6.83
N ARG A 194 14.95 -24.61 8.14
CA ARG A 194 15.72 -25.56 8.94
C ARG A 194 15.29 -27.01 8.75
N ASN A 195 14.03 -27.23 8.44
CA ASN A 195 13.49 -28.60 8.31
C ASN A 195 13.21 -29.01 6.85
N GLY A 196 13.96 -28.45 5.91
CA GLY A 196 13.91 -28.85 4.50
C GLY A 196 12.63 -28.43 3.77
N TRP A 197 12.02 -27.31 4.20
CA TRP A 197 10.78 -26.77 3.61
C TRP A 197 9.58 -27.69 3.78
N LEU A 198 9.51 -28.35 4.91
CA LEU A 198 8.38 -29.19 5.30
C LEU A 198 7.57 -28.51 6.40
N THR A 199 6.24 -28.73 6.36
CA THR A 199 5.33 -28.34 7.44
C THR A 199 5.55 -29.24 8.68
N ALA A 200 4.88 -28.95 9.79
CA ALA A 200 4.86 -29.82 10.97
C ALA A 200 4.32 -31.23 10.64
N ALA A 201 3.42 -31.34 9.68
CA ALA A 201 2.87 -32.61 9.18
C ALA A 201 3.80 -33.32 8.16
N LYS A 202 5.04 -32.86 7.99
CA LYS A 202 6.04 -33.39 7.03
C LYS A 202 5.59 -33.34 5.57
N THR A 203 4.63 -32.48 5.23
CA THR A 203 4.24 -32.19 3.83
C THR A 203 5.01 -30.99 3.31
N PRO A 204 5.25 -30.88 1.99
CA PRO A 204 5.86 -29.69 1.41
C PRO A 204 5.09 -28.41 1.76
N VAL A 205 5.83 -27.35 2.07
CA VAL A 205 5.21 -26.02 2.32
C VAL A 205 4.55 -25.52 1.04
N SER A 206 3.30 -25.06 1.12
CA SER A 206 2.61 -24.46 0.00
C SER A 206 3.32 -23.20 -0.48
N ASN A 207 3.36 -22.94 -1.81
CA ASN A 207 4.06 -21.82 -2.43
C ASN A 207 5.56 -21.77 -2.07
N GLN A 208 6.20 -22.93 -1.93
CA GLN A 208 7.60 -23.05 -1.52
C GLN A 208 8.54 -22.31 -2.50
N ASP A 209 8.20 -22.29 -3.78
CA ASP A 209 8.89 -21.56 -4.84
C ASP A 209 8.97 -20.04 -4.52
N LEU A 210 7.84 -19.43 -4.25
CA LEU A 210 7.76 -18.01 -3.91
C LEU A 210 8.37 -17.71 -2.54
N TRP A 211 8.19 -18.58 -1.54
CA TRP A 211 8.83 -18.39 -0.25
C TRP A 211 10.35 -18.39 -0.33
N LYS A 212 10.94 -19.29 -1.12
CA LYS A 212 12.39 -19.35 -1.34
C LYS A 212 12.89 -18.11 -2.08
N ALA A 213 12.13 -17.63 -3.07
CA ALA A 213 12.46 -16.42 -3.81
C ALA A 213 12.34 -15.18 -2.92
N LEU A 214 11.26 -15.06 -2.15
CA LEU A 214 11.02 -13.95 -1.22
C LEU A 214 12.11 -13.88 -0.14
N ASP A 215 12.48 -15.02 0.47
CA ASP A 215 13.53 -15.07 1.49
C ASP A 215 14.87 -14.50 0.99
N ARG A 216 15.23 -14.76 -0.26
CA ARG A 216 16.46 -14.21 -0.86
C ARG A 216 16.44 -12.69 -0.95
N VAL A 217 15.35 -12.13 -1.47
CA VAL A 217 15.24 -10.68 -1.66
C VAL A 217 14.93 -9.92 -0.35
N MET A 218 14.44 -10.61 0.67
CA MET A 218 14.27 -10.04 2.03
C MET A 218 15.59 -9.86 2.77
N THR A 219 16.52 -10.79 2.56
CA THR A 219 17.76 -10.92 3.37
C THR A 219 18.61 -9.64 3.43
N PRO A 220 18.78 -8.86 2.34
CA PRO A 220 19.57 -7.64 2.39
C PRO A 220 18.97 -6.51 3.24
N HIS A 221 17.66 -6.52 3.46
CA HIS A 221 16.91 -5.41 4.03
C HIS A 221 16.59 -5.60 5.52
N ARG A 222 16.25 -4.49 6.19
CA ARG A 222 15.63 -4.49 7.51
C ARG A 222 14.12 -4.32 7.33
N LEU A 223 13.37 -5.40 7.56
CA LEU A 223 11.93 -5.45 7.29
C LEU A 223 11.12 -5.50 8.58
N THR A 224 10.02 -4.76 8.59
CA THR A 224 8.95 -4.85 9.59
C THR A 224 7.66 -5.16 8.84
N PHE A 225 6.89 -6.15 9.29
CA PHE A 225 5.59 -6.50 8.70
C PHE A 225 4.48 -6.11 9.67
N GLU A 226 3.64 -5.20 9.24
CA GLU A 226 2.49 -4.70 9.98
C GLU A 226 1.20 -5.19 9.32
N TRP A 227 0.36 -5.82 10.11
CA TRP A 227 -0.95 -6.24 9.63
C TRP A 227 -1.90 -5.05 9.64
N VAL A 228 -2.58 -4.83 8.53
CA VAL A 228 -3.66 -3.85 8.41
C VAL A 228 -4.99 -4.57 8.20
N LYS A 229 -6.08 -3.98 8.68
CA LYS A 229 -7.40 -4.56 8.43
C LYS A 229 -7.80 -4.31 6.99
N GLY A 230 -8.06 -5.39 6.25
CA GLY A 230 -8.53 -5.30 4.86
C GLY A 230 -9.87 -4.59 4.75
N HIS A 231 -10.09 -3.90 3.64
CA HIS A 231 -11.36 -3.24 3.25
C HIS A 231 -11.91 -2.20 4.24
N VAL A 232 -11.11 -1.60 5.11
CA VAL A 232 -11.58 -0.60 6.08
C VAL A 232 -10.64 0.59 6.16
N GLY A 233 -10.90 1.61 5.32
CA GLY A 233 -10.38 2.97 5.51
C GLY A 233 -8.87 3.18 5.35
N THR A 234 -8.12 2.17 4.92
CA THR A 234 -6.68 2.30 4.67
C THR A 234 -6.46 2.55 3.17
N LYS A 235 -6.34 3.82 2.81
CA LYS A 235 -6.23 4.32 1.42
C LYS A 235 -5.34 3.44 0.52
N TYR A 236 -4.15 3.11 0.96
CA TYR A 236 -3.17 2.41 0.12
C TYR A 236 -3.41 0.90 0.07
N ASN A 237 -4.02 0.30 1.10
CA ASN A 237 -4.47 -1.10 1.03
C ASN A 237 -5.64 -1.22 0.04
N GLU A 238 -6.63 -0.33 0.10
CA GLU A 238 -7.74 -0.29 -0.86
C GLU A 238 -7.26 -0.03 -2.30
N MET A 239 -6.20 0.76 -2.45
CA MET A 239 -5.57 0.99 -3.74
C MET A 239 -4.91 -0.29 -4.27
N CYS A 240 -4.17 -1.03 -3.43
CA CYS A 240 -3.59 -2.33 -3.79
C CYS A 240 -4.68 -3.33 -4.18
N ASP A 241 -5.75 -3.47 -3.38
CA ASP A 241 -6.90 -4.34 -3.68
C ASP A 241 -7.52 -4.03 -5.05
N THR A 242 -7.74 -2.75 -5.33
CA THR A 242 -8.30 -2.30 -6.62
C THR A 242 -7.39 -2.66 -7.79
N LEU A 243 -6.09 -2.42 -7.65
CA LEU A 243 -5.09 -2.73 -8.69
C LEU A 243 -4.97 -4.24 -8.89
N ALA A 244 -4.86 -5.02 -7.80
CA ALA A 244 -4.76 -6.47 -7.86
C ALA A 244 -5.98 -7.11 -8.54
N LYS A 245 -7.20 -6.68 -8.18
CA LYS A 245 -8.44 -7.12 -8.85
C LYS A 245 -8.44 -6.73 -10.33
N GLY A 246 -8.02 -5.51 -10.66
CA GLY A 246 -7.90 -5.04 -12.04
C GLY A 246 -6.96 -5.91 -12.87
N GLU A 247 -5.81 -6.30 -12.32
CA GLU A 247 -4.88 -7.22 -13.00
C GLU A 247 -5.48 -8.61 -13.20
N ALA A 248 -6.13 -9.17 -12.17
CA ALA A 248 -6.80 -10.47 -12.28
C ALA A 248 -7.90 -10.46 -13.36
N MET A 249 -8.65 -9.36 -13.48
CA MET A 249 -9.72 -9.23 -14.49
C MET A 249 -9.24 -9.29 -15.93
N LYS A 250 -7.97 -8.95 -16.21
CA LYS A 250 -7.38 -9.06 -17.57
C LYS A 250 -7.33 -10.50 -18.08
N PHE A 251 -7.31 -11.49 -17.19
CA PHE A 251 -7.28 -12.92 -17.49
C PHE A 251 -8.66 -13.59 -17.39
N LYS A 252 -9.72 -12.83 -17.06
CA LYS A 252 -11.07 -13.37 -17.04
C LYS A 252 -11.55 -13.56 -18.48
N LYS A 253 -11.72 -14.82 -18.86
CA LYS A 253 -12.34 -15.22 -20.15
C LYS A 253 -13.86 -15.08 -20.09
#